data_a91d00f8d733acecdafc4626d3484255
#
_entry.id   a91d00f8d733acecdafc4626d3484255
#
_cell.length_a   1.000
_cell.length_b   1.000
_cell.length_c   1.000
_cell.angle_alpha   90.00
_cell.angle_beta   90.00
_cell.angle_gamma   90.00
#
_symmetry.space_group_name_H-M   'P 1'
#
loop_
_entity.id
_entity.type
_entity.pdbx_description
1 polymer ?
#
loop_
_entity_poly.entity_id
_entity_poly.type
_entity_poly.pdbx_seq_one_letter_code
_entity_poly.pdbx_strand_id
1 'polypeptide(L)'
;MIPVLDLKAQYAAIEQEIDAAIKEVLLSTEFILGPAVRELEQRIAAYCECRYGVGVASGTDALRLTLTALGIGPGDEVITTPFSFIATANTISHCGARPVFVDIDPRTYNIDPSKIEAAITERTKAI
;
A
#
# COMPACT_ATOMS: atom_id res chain seq x y z
N MET A 1 9.85 14.71 -28.00
CA MET A 1 8.74 14.51 -27.05
C MET A 1 9.36 14.42 -25.65
N ILE A 2 8.89 15.20 -24.70
CA ILE A 2 9.36 15.13 -23.30
C ILE A 2 8.58 14.00 -22.62
N PRO A 3 9.25 12.93 -22.12
CA PRO A 3 8.56 11.86 -21.41
C PRO A 3 8.00 12.35 -20.07
N VAL A 4 6.85 11.85 -19.68
CA VAL A 4 6.25 12.15 -18.36
C VAL A 4 7.07 11.51 -17.21
N LEU A 5 7.78 10.43 -17.52
CA LEU A 5 8.62 9.68 -16.57
C LEU A 5 9.87 9.19 -17.32
N ASP A 6 11.05 9.42 -16.76
CA ASP A 6 12.32 8.93 -17.28
C ASP A 6 13.05 8.04 -16.24
N LEU A 7 12.64 6.78 -16.19
CA LEU A 7 13.26 5.79 -15.32
C LEU A 7 14.69 5.43 -15.72
N LYS A 8 15.09 5.67 -16.99
CA LYS A 8 16.46 5.42 -17.44
C LYS A 8 17.42 6.42 -16.82
N ALA A 9 17.04 7.71 -16.80
CA ALA A 9 17.83 8.74 -16.14
C ALA A 9 17.96 8.48 -14.63
N GLN A 10 16.90 8.05 -13.98
CA GLN A 10 16.92 7.67 -12.57
C GLN A 10 17.87 6.48 -12.33
N TYR A 11 17.75 5.41 -13.12
CA TYR A 11 18.63 4.24 -13.01
C TYR A 11 20.09 4.60 -13.22
N ALA A 12 20.41 5.35 -14.28
CA ALA A 12 21.79 5.76 -14.57
C ALA A 12 22.46 6.53 -13.41
N ALA A 13 21.67 7.27 -12.63
CA ALA A 13 22.20 8.00 -11.47
C ALA A 13 22.58 7.10 -10.27
N ILE A 14 21.99 5.91 -10.17
CA ILE A 14 22.16 4.98 -9.04
C ILE A 14 22.56 3.56 -9.46
N GLU A 15 22.97 3.39 -10.74
CA GLU A 15 23.28 2.11 -11.37
C GLU A 15 24.28 1.27 -10.56
N GLN A 16 25.38 1.89 -10.14
CA GLN A 16 26.42 1.18 -9.40
C GLN A 16 25.94 0.63 -8.05
N GLU A 17 25.11 1.38 -7.34
CA GLU A 17 24.54 0.96 -6.05
C GLU A 17 23.53 -0.16 -6.25
N ILE A 18 22.65 -0.04 -7.24
CA ILE A 18 21.63 -1.04 -7.55
C ILE A 18 22.27 -2.36 -8.00
N ASP A 19 23.24 -2.29 -8.93
CA ASP A 19 23.91 -3.49 -9.45
C ASP A 19 24.70 -4.22 -8.36
N ALA A 20 25.37 -3.47 -7.48
CA ALA A 20 26.07 -4.06 -6.34
C ALA A 20 25.11 -4.78 -5.40
N ALA A 21 24.00 -4.15 -5.03
CA ALA A 21 23.01 -4.74 -4.14
C ALA A 21 22.34 -6.01 -4.76
N ILE A 22 22.00 -5.97 -6.04
CA ILE A 22 21.45 -7.14 -6.75
C ILE A 22 22.48 -8.28 -6.77
N LYS A 23 23.73 -7.97 -7.08
CA LYS A 23 24.81 -8.97 -7.12
C LYS A 23 25.05 -9.63 -5.75
N GLU A 24 24.95 -8.88 -4.67
CA GLU A 24 25.08 -9.40 -3.32
C GLU A 24 23.98 -10.44 -3.02
N VAL A 25 22.72 -10.12 -3.34
CA VAL A 25 21.60 -11.06 -3.19
C VAL A 25 21.77 -12.30 -4.05
N LEU A 26 22.22 -12.16 -5.30
CA LEU A 26 22.48 -13.30 -6.20
C LEU A 26 23.58 -14.23 -5.65
N LEU A 27 24.64 -13.66 -5.06
CA LEU A 27 25.75 -14.43 -4.49
C LEU A 27 25.34 -15.14 -3.19
N SER A 28 24.50 -14.52 -2.37
CA SER A 28 23.98 -15.14 -1.14
C SER A 28 22.96 -16.22 -1.41
N THR A 29 22.27 -16.19 -2.55
CA THR A 29 21.13 -17.06 -2.92
C THR A 29 19.93 -16.98 -1.95
N GLU A 30 19.91 -16.04 -1.02
CA GLU A 30 18.83 -15.85 -0.05
C GLU A 30 17.69 -14.97 -0.64
N PHE A 31 16.96 -15.52 -1.60
CA PHE A 31 15.95 -14.80 -2.39
C PHE A 31 14.61 -14.60 -1.66
N ILE A 32 14.29 -15.44 -0.67
CA ILE A 32 13.00 -15.40 0.03
C ILE A 32 13.23 -15.03 1.49
N LEU A 33 12.63 -13.93 1.95
CA LEU A 33 12.75 -13.41 3.33
C LEU A 33 14.20 -13.29 3.81
N GLY A 34 15.10 -12.96 2.88
CA GLY A 34 16.53 -12.81 3.12
C GLY A 34 16.89 -11.56 3.97
N PRO A 35 18.19 -11.34 4.21
CA PRO A 35 18.67 -10.21 5.00
C PRO A 35 18.20 -8.86 4.46
N ALA A 36 18.18 -8.68 3.13
CA ALA A 36 17.77 -7.45 2.48
C ALA A 36 16.30 -7.09 2.79
N VAL A 37 15.41 -8.09 2.86
CA VAL A 37 14.01 -7.86 3.25
C VAL A 37 13.93 -7.42 4.71
N ARG A 38 14.61 -8.10 5.62
CA ARG A 38 14.62 -7.73 7.04
C ARG A 38 15.18 -6.33 7.27
N GLU A 39 16.24 -5.97 6.55
CA GLU A 39 16.80 -4.63 6.62
C GLU A 39 15.82 -3.56 6.12
N LEU A 40 15.14 -3.81 5.00
CA LEU A 40 14.10 -2.92 4.49
C LEU A 40 12.98 -2.72 5.52
N GLU A 41 12.47 -3.79 6.11
CA GLU A 41 11.43 -3.75 7.15
C GLU A 41 11.85 -2.88 8.34
N GLN A 42 13.08 -3.05 8.82
CA GLN A 42 13.62 -2.27 9.93
C GLN A 42 13.79 -0.79 9.57
N ARG A 43 14.34 -0.50 8.38
CA ARG A 43 14.56 0.88 7.92
C ARG A 43 13.24 1.63 7.69
N ILE A 44 12.25 0.98 7.08
CA ILE A 44 10.92 1.58 6.88
C ILE A 44 10.20 1.78 8.21
N ALA A 45 10.26 0.81 9.12
CA ALA A 45 9.69 0.96 10.46
C ALA A 45 10.30 2.18 11.19
N ALA A 46 11.64 2.30 11.16
CA ALA A 46 12.33 3.44 11.76
C ALA A 46 11.98 4.77 11.08
N TYR A 47 11.94 4.80 9.75
CA TYR A 47 11.58 6.00 8.98
C TYR A 47 10.16 6.48 9.26
N CYS A 48 9.22 5.55 9.42
CA CYS A 48 7.82 5.84 9.72
C CYS A 48 7.54 5.97 11.23
N GLU A 49 8.56 5.90 12.08
CA GLU A 49 8.43 5.90 13.56
C GLU A 49 7.45 4.82 14.05
N CYS A 50 7.37 3.70 13.33
CA CYS A 50 6.54 2.56 13.67
C CYS A 50 7.37 1.48 14.38
N ARG A 51 6.68 0.63 15.15
CA ARG A 51 7.35 -0.47 15.87
C ARG A 51 7.82 -1.59 14.93
N TYR A 52 7.07 -1.83 13.87
CA TYR A 52 7.32 -2.92 12.93
C TYR A 52 7.07 -2.48 11.49
N GLY A 53 7.85 -3.01 10.55
CA GLY A 53 7.58 -3.03 9.13
C GLY A 53 7.40 -4.49 8.70
N VAL A 54 6.52 -4.76 7.77
CA VAL A 54 6.25 -6.10 7.24
C VAL A 54 6.29 -6.05 5.72
N GLY A 55 7.24 -6.75 5.13
CA GLY A 55 7.36 -6.89 3.67
C GLY A 55 6.26 -7.79 3.11
N VAL A 56 5.59 -7.33 2.06
CA VAL A 56 4.53 -8.07 1.35
C VAL A 56 4.76 -7.99 -0.15
N ALA A 57 4.07 -8.83 -0.93
CA ALA A 57 4.31 -8.97 -2.36
C ALA A 57 3.93 -7.72 -3.19
N SER A 58 2.98 -6.92 -2.71
CA SER A 58 2.48 -5.74 -3.43
C SER A 58 1.70 -4.81 -2.50
N GLY A 59 1.43 -3.57 -2.95
CA GLY A 59 0.50 -2.66 -2.25
C GLY A 59 -0.93 -3.23 -2.15
N THR A 60 -1.37 -4.01 -3.13
CA THR A 60 -2.65 -4.72 -3.07
C THR A 60 -2.68 -5.72 -1.92
N ASP A 61 -1.60 -6.49 -1.75
CA ASP A 61 -1.48 -7.41 -0.62
C ASP A 61 -1.37 -6.67 0.70
N ALA A 62 -0.68 -5.54 0.75
CA ALA A 62 -0.61 -4.72 1.96
C ALA A 62 -2.01 -4.31 2.44
N LEU A 63 -2.85 -3.81 1.54
CA LEU A 63 -4.23 -3.45 1.86
C LEU A 63 -5.05 -4.67 2.31
N ARG A 64 -5.03 -5.74 1.51
CA ARG A 64 -5.81 -6.95 1.78
C ARG A 64 -5.42 -7.61 3.10
N LEU A 65 -4.12 -7.79 3.35
CA LEU A 65 -3.63 -8.42 4.56
C LEU A 65 -3.90 -7.57 5.81
N THR A 66 -3.83 -6.25 5.68
CA THR A 66 -4.18 -5.34 6.77
C THR A 66 -5.66 -5.47 7.15
N LEU A 67 -6.57 -5.43 6.18
CA LEU A 67 -8.01 -5.62 6.43
C LEU A 67 -8.29 -6.99 7.06
N THR A 68 -7.64 -8.04 6.55
CA THR A 68 -7.77 -9.40 7.10
C THR A 68 -7.26 -9.48 8.55
N ALA A 69 -6.10 -8.88 8.83
CA ALA A 69 -5.52 -8.87 10.18
C ALA A 69 -6.38 -8.11 11.20
N LEU A 70 -7.13 -7.10 10.74
CA LEU A 70 -8.12 -6.38 11.55
C LEU A 70 -9.44 -7.14 11.72
N GLY A 71 -9.57 -8.33 11.12
CA GLY A 71 -10.78 -9.14 11.20
C GLY A 71 -11.95 -8.61 10.37
N ILE A 72 -11.68 -7.72 9.41
CA ILE A 72 -12.71 -7.15 8.54
C ILE A 72 -13.12 -8.19 7.50
N GLY A 73 -14.42 -8.42 7.36
CA GLY A 73 -14.98 -9.47 6.53
C GLY A 73 -16.45 -9.32 6.17
N PRO A 74 -17.14 -10.43 5.87
CA PRO A 74 -18.54 -10.42 5.47
C PRO A 74 -19.45 -9.73 6.48
N GLY A 75 -20.25 -8.79 6.02
CA GLY A 75 -21.15 -7.98 6.85
C GLY A 75 -20.57 -6.62 7.27
N ASP A 76 -19.25 -6.44 7.17
CA ASP A 76 -18.58 -5.18 7.49
C ASP A 76 -18.58 -4.21 6.30
N GLU A 77 -18.37 -2.95 6.62
CA GLU A 77 -18.24 -1.85 5.67
C GLU A 77 -16.92 -1.12 5.87
N VAL A 78 -16.28 -0.77 4.74
CA VAL A 78 -15.07 0.05 4.73
C VAL A 78 -15.32 1.26 3.84
N ILE A 79 -15.19 2.45 4.42
CA ILE A 79 -15.34 3.71 3.68
C ILE A 79 -14.07 3.98 2.88
N THR A 80 -14.23 4.39 1.62
CA THR A 80 -13.13 4.80 0.75
C THR A 80 -13.61 5.79 -0.31
N THR A 81 -12.71 6.23 -1.19
CA THR A 81 -13.07 7.09 -2.32
C THR A 81 -13.13 6.31 -3.64
N PRO A 82 -14.03 6.66 -4.59
CA PRO A 82 -14.02 6.09 -5.93
C PRO A 82 -12.88 6.64 -6.81
N PHE A 83 -12.29 7.75 -6.45
CA PHE A 83 -11.19 8.39 -7.19
C PHE A 83 -9.84 7.83 -6.73
N SER A 84 -9.59 6.57 -7.04
CA SER A 84 -8.36 5.85 -6.66
C SER A 84 -8.11 4.67 -7.59
N PHE A 85 -6.98 3.99 -7.39
CA PHE A 85 -6.69 2.74 -8.08
C PHE A 85 -7.67 1.64 -7.65
N ILE A 86 -8.08 0.81 -8.59
CA ILE A 86 -9.11 -0.24 -8.37
C ILE A 86 -8.79 -1.19 -7.20
N ALA A 87 -7.51 -1.40 -6.89
CA ALA A 87 -7.10 -2.25 -5.78
C ALA A 87 -7.68 -1.81 -4.44
N THR A 88 -7.91 -0.49 -4.23
CA THR A 88 -8.50 0.03 -2.99
C THR A 88 -9.89 -0.58 -2.72
N ALA A 89 -10.78 -0.58 -3.69
CA ALA A 89 -12.11 -1.16 -3.55
C ALA A 89 -12.09 -2.71 -3.64
N ASN A 90 -11.24 -3.26 -4.52
CA ASN A 90 -11.16 -4.71 -4.71
C ASN A 90 -10.66 -5.43 -3.46
N THR A 91 -9.71 -4.89 -2.73
CA THR A 91 -9.19 -5.54 -1.51
C THR A 91 -10.25 -5.61 -0.42
N ILE A 92 -11.12 -4.60 -0.29
CA ILE A 92 -12.28 -4.64 0.59
C ILE A 92 -13.22 -5.77 0.19
N SER A 93 -13.57 -5.84 -1.09
CA SER A 93 -14.45 -6.89 -1.62
C SER A 93 -13.84 -8.30 -1.49
N HIS A 94 -12.53 -8.45 -1.68
CA HIS A 94 -11.82 -9.72 -1.51
C HIS A 94 -11.84 -10.23 -0.06
N CYS A 95 -11.94 -9.33 0.91
CA CYS A 95 -12.14 -9.71 2.31
C CYS A 95 -13.62 -10.07 2.62
N GLY A 96 -14.51 -9.93 1.65
CA GLY A 96 -15.95 -10.14 1.82
C GLY A 96 -16.70 -8.94 2.41
N ALA A 97 -16.02 -7.85 2.70
CA ALA A 97 -16.59 -6.60 3.17
C ALA A 97 -17.17 -5.76 2.02
N ARG A 98 -17.99 -4.79 2.34
CA ARG A 98 -18.60 -3.87 1.38
C ARG A 98 -17.83 -2.53 1.32
N PRO A 99 -17.31 -2.11 0.16
CA PRO A 99 -16.80 -0.75 0.01
C PRO A 99 -17.96 0.25 0.04
N VAL A 100 -17.81 1.31 0.82
CA VAL A 100 -18.74 2.45 0.88
C VAL A 100 -17.99 3.65 0.33
N PHE A 101 -18.49 4.21 -0.78
CA PHE A 101 -17.79 5.29 -1.46
C PHE A 101 -18.23 6.66 -0.93
N VAL A 102 -17.25 7.48 -0.62
CA VAL A 102 -17.37 8.89 -0.30
C VAL A 102 -16.60 9.68 -1.35
N ASP A 103 -17.23 10.70 -1.90
CA ASP A 103 -16.66 11.51 -2.96
C ASP A 103 -15.46 12.33 -2.49
N ILE A 104 -14.70 12.85 -3.45
CA ILE A 104 -13.51 13.67 -3.21
C ILE A 104 -13.85 15.14 -3.02
N ASP A 105 -12.96 15.88 -2.37
CA ASP A 105 -12.87 17.35 -2.48
C ASP A 105 -12.27 17.66 -3.87
N PRO A 106 -12.97 18.42 -4.74
CA PRO A 106 -12.53 18.71 -6.11
C PRO A 106 -11.26 19.54 -6.22
N ARG A 107 -10.79 20.14 -5.13
CA ARG A 107 -9.56 20.93 -5.10
C ARG A 107 -8.34 20.10 -4.76
N THR A 108 -8.49 19.15 -3.83
CA THR A 108 -7.38 18.35 -3.31
C THR A 108 -7.32 16.94 -3.91
N TYR A 109 -8.43 16.48 -4.50
CA TYR A 109 -8.63 15.12 -5.00
C TYR A 109 -8.51 14.02 -3.93
N ASN A 110 -8.45 14.40 -2.66
CA ASN A 110 -8.54 13.47 -1.54
C ASN A 110 -10.00 13.24 -1.15
N ILE A 111 -10.28 12.15 -0.42
CA ILE A 111 -11.61 11.92 0.15
C ILE A 111 -12.09 13.16 0.91
N ASP A 112 -13.36 13.55 0.74
CA ASP A 112 -13.94 14.71 1.40
C ASP A 112 -14.32 14.37 2.85
N PRO A 113 -13.58 14.89 3.86
CA PRO A 113 -13.84 14.55 5.27
C PRO A 113 -15.24 14.95 5.73
N SER A 114 -15.81 16.01 5.15
CA SER A 114 -17.14 16.52 5.53
C SER A 114 -18.28 15.55 5.18
N LYS A 115 -18.02 14.60 4.26
CA LYS A 115 -19.00 13.61 3.81
C LYS A 115 -18.85 12.25 4.50
N ILE A 116 -17.77 12.03 5.25
CA ILE A 116 -17.46 10.74 5.88
C ILE A 116 -18.49 10.41 6.95
N GLU A 117 -18.81 11.35 7.83
CA GLU A 117 -19.73 11.12 8.95
C GLU A 117 -21.10 10.59 8.50
N ALA A 118 -21.64 11.15 7.41
CA ALA A 118 -22.93 10.71 6.85
C ALA A 118 -22.89 9.28 6.25
N ALA A 119 -21.69 8.76 5.94
CA ALA A 119 -21.50 7.43 5.40
C ALA A 119 -21.24 6.36 6.48
N ILE A 120 -21.02 6.77 7.74
CA ILE A 120 -20.77 5.84 8.86
C ILE A 120 -22.06 5.13 9.24
N THR A 121 -21.97 3.82 9.38
CA THR A 121 -23.03 2.94 9.90
C THR A 121 -22.47 2.07 11.04
N GLU A 122 -23.34 1.30 11.70
CA GLU A 122 -22.91 0.32 12.72
C GLU A 122 -21.96 -0.77 12.16
N ARG A 123 -21.98 -0.97 10.84
CA ARG A 123 -21.13 -1.92 10.12
C ARG A 123 -19.79 -1.33 9.70
N THR A 124 -19.60 -0.03 9.80
CA THR A 124 -18.33 0.62 9.41
C THR A 124 -17.21 0.20 10.36
N LYS A 125 -16.16 -0.40 9.82
CA LYS A 125 -15.00 -0.89 10.59
C LYS A 125 -13.70 -0.16 10.26
N ALA A 126 -13.62 0.48 9.09
CA ALA A 126 -12.44 1.23 8.67
C ALA A 126 -12.79 2.32 7.66
N ILE A 127 -11.83 3.24 7.48
CA ILE A 127 -11.85 4.31 6.49
C ILE A 127 -10.50 4.29 5.78
#